data_92641a25a6a333579eb3a94d2131ccd8
#
_entry.id   92641a25a6a333579eb3a94d2131ccd8
#
_cell.length_a   1.000
_cell.length_b   1.000
_cell.length_c   1.000
_cell.angle_alpha   90.00
_cell.angle_beta   90.00
_cell.angle_gamma   90.00
#
_symmetry.space_group_name_H-M   'P 1'
#
loop_
_entity.id
_entity.type
_entity.pdbx_description
1 polymer ?
#
loop_
_entity_poly.entity_id
_entity_poly.type
_entity_poly.pdbx_seq_one_letter_code
_entity_poly.pdbx_strand_id
1 'polypeptide(L)'
;MTSSHLSSRWLLLSVLLANLFLISEPSLGQEHKRVPDHVPPKRSSQIQDGFGINSDLPRDPYLPWSRWWWTRMFDAGFKWIRIGQYENSSDRTSWDWIEQKRGVMASSPELEDYVDSLVDNGVNIQVQLLYGNAMYTSVSGKLPDTSTPEPGSMHNDDRSLYSVFWPPRAPEQIAAFNRYAEWMVKHFHDRIHYWALWNEQDIGYWNPWGNAEEFGRLLAPFVQTVHQADPQAKVIYGAQADPSREFTRRALDECKCASGVDVYAYHTYPGYGHNMNPETMDNGAYANETARGLREMVTHYPGIKPGIPFFDDEFNSIPSWTGSDESVQAKYLPRGLVYNHAAGVKTFVWLLTAGTDGNEYDDFGIIHGLTNHDYDFTPRPVFYALQNTNALFSDTKLDPAIEIASPDLPAPVEPCPELSSRTCDADFPFMAYGFRSVHGKAIVAYWLAAHSFPGNIFPPLHATLSLKNTGIKRPVLIDVVSGEIAPVPWKAGTTDTLEALPLRDSIMAIADEDYFDWPVLPEAPSSLGITLSGLTPKLAWQVHGGSPSSMIVERRLEDGAAHGSWERIAKLNASAAEYADSAAKKGQHLAYRVCAANADGESAYSNVERISVPAKP
;
A
#
# COMPACT_ATOMS: atom_id res chain seq x y z
N MET A 1 43.11 -62.25 -38.57
CA MET A 1 43.50 -63.49 -37.94
C MET A 1 42.52 -63.70 -36.80
N THR A 2 41.56 -64.55 -37.03
CA THR A 2 41.31 -65.88 -36.49
C THR A 2 40.97 -65.78 -34.98
N SER A 3 39.96 -66.26 -34.43
CA SER A 3 38.93 -67.30 -34.64
C SER A 3 38.38 -67.55 -33.23
N SER A 4 37.07 -67.54 -33.06
CA SER A 4 36.16 -68.71 -33.13
C SER A 4 35.95 -69.44 -31.78
N HIS A 5 34.70 -69.64 -31.57
CA HIS A 5 33.92 -70.83 -31.18
C HIS A 5 33.59 -71.02 -29.69
N LEU A 6 32.34 -71.12 -29.44
CA LEU A 6 31.32 -72.21 -29.27
C LEU A 6 31.08 -72.58 -27.80
N SER A 7 29.92 -72.36 -27.36
CA SER A 7 28.71 -73.21 -27.14
C SER A 7 28.78 -74.10 -25.88
N SER A 8 27.83 -74.10 -25.02
CA SER A 8 26.68 -74.97 -25.01
C SER A 8 25.93 -74.99 -23.67
N ARG A 9 24.66 -75.03 -23.78
CA ARG A 9 23.59 -75.47 -22.91
C ARG A 9 23.91 -76.37 -21.74
N TRP A 10 23.20 -76.16 -20.60
CA TRP A 10 22.43 -77.21 -19.91
C TRP A 10 21.28 -76.57 -19.09
N LEU A 11 20.06 -77.06 -19.31
CA LEU A 11 18.87 -76.95 -18.50
C LEU A 11 19.00 -77.78 -17.25
N LEU A 12 18.48 -77.35 -16.12
CA LEU A 12 17.79 -78.20 -15.15
C LEU A 12 16.82 -77.40 -14.27
N LEU A 13 15.58 -77.87 -14.23
CA LEU A 13 14.44 -77.52 -13.40
C LEU A 13 14.76 -77.77 -11.91
N SER A 14 14.21 -76.96 -11.01
CA SER A 14 13.52 -77.45 -9.80
C SER A 14 12.89 -76.30 -8.99
N VAL A 15 11.56 -76.32 -8.95
CA VAL A 15 10.62 -76.32 -7.81
C VAL A 15 10.51 -75.10 -6.90
N LEU A 16 9.29 -74.56 -6.98
CA LEU A 16 8.57 -73.65 -6.08
C LEU A 16 8.98 -73.70 -4.59
N LEU A 17 9.16 -72.49 -4.04
CA LEU A 17 8.70 -72.17 -2.69
C LEU A 17 8.23 -70.69 -2.71
N ALA A 18 6.89 -70.52 -2.63
CA ALA A 18 6.24 -69.26 -2.48
C ALA A 18 6.49 -68.71 -1.06
N ASN A 19 7.32 -67.68 -0.94
CA ASN A 19 7.29 -66.82 0.22
C ASN A 19 6.63 -65.49 -0.20
N LEU A 20 5.38 -65.33 0.29
CA LEU A 20 4.70 -64.01 0.30
C LEU A 20 5.54 -63.07 1.18
N PHE A 21 6.38 -62.28 0.58
CA PHE A 21 6.79 -61.02 1.18
C PHE A 21 5.69 -60.02 0.86
N LEU A 22 4.88 -59.68 1.88
CA LEU A 22 4.12 -58.45 1.92
C LEU A 22 5.14 -57.31 1.81
N ILE A 23 5.34 -56.82 0.59
CA ILE A 23 5.93 -55.53 0.35
C ILE A 23 4.90 -54.52 0.86
N SER A 24 5.08 -54.02 2.08
CA SER A 24 4.42 -52.80 2.51
C SER A 24 4.85 -51.74 1.50
N GLU A 25 3.88 -51.23 0.73
CA GLU A 25 4.11 -50.01 -0.05
C GLU A 25 4.69 -48.98 0.91
N PRO A 26 5.80 -48.28 0.54
CA PRO A 26 6.17 -47.11 1.30
C PRO A 26 5.01 -46.16 1.25
N SER A 27 4.51 -45.75 2.41
CA SER A 27 3.56 -44.64 2.55
C SER A 27 4.10 -43.53 1.63
N LEU A 28 3.27 -43.07 0.69
CA LEU A 28 3.51 -41.85 -0.07
C LEU A 28 3.89 -40.78 0.96
N GLY A 29 5.20 -40.54 1.09
CA GLY A 29 5.69 -39.45 1.90
C GLY A 29 5.03 -38.19 1.36
N GLN A 30 4.42 -37.42 2.25
CA GLN A 30 4.06 -36.05 1.92
C GLN A 30 5.29 -35.46 1.25
N GLU A 31 5.19 -35.10 -0.03
CA GLU A 31 6.21 -34.28 -0.68
C GLU A 31 6.35 -33.04 0.19
N HIS A 32 7.47 -32.96 0.91
CA HIS A 32 7.81 -31.74 1.63
C HIS A 32 7.91 -30.62 0.60
N LYS A 33 6.96 -29.69 0.62
CA LYS A 33 7.01 -28.51 -0.22
C LYS A 33 8.38 -27.87 0.00
N ARG A 34 9.17 -27.75 -1.05
CA ARG A 34 10.52 -27.15 -0.95
C ARG A 34 10.37 -25.73 -0.44
N VAL A 35 11.17 -25.34 0.54
CA VAL A 35 11.26 -23.95 0.99
C VAL A 35 11.64 -23.08 -0.21
N PRO A 36 10.92 -22.01 -0.49
CA PRO A 36 11.29 -21.12 -1.58
C PRO A 36 12.64 -20.44 -1.29
N ASP A 37 13.42 -20.17 -2.33
CA ASP A 37 14.71 -19.49 -2.20
C ASP A 37 14.52 -17.98 -1.93
N HIS A 38 13.33 -17.43 -2.25
CA HIS A 38 12.94 -16.03 -2.00
C HIS A 38 11.49 -15.96 -1.53
N VAL A 39 11.15 -14.87 -0.83
CA VAL A 39 9.78 -14.58 -0.36
C VAL A 39 8.83 -14.55 -1.55
N PRO A 40 7.86 -15.47 -1.64
CA PRO A 40 6.89 -15.42 -2.70
C PRO A 40 5.95 -14.23 -2.48
N PRO A 41 5.68 -13.42 -3.52
CA PRO A 41 4.85 -12.24 -3.36
C PRO A 41 3.40 -12.60 -3.01
N LYS A 42 2.76 -11.75 -2.19
CA LYS A 42 1.30 -11.73 -2.03
C LYS A 42 0.73 -10.53 -2.76
N ARG A 43 -0.34 -10.72 -3.52
CA ARG A 43 -1.07 -9.64 -4.19
C ARG A 43 -2.09 -9.01 -3.25
N SER A 44 -2.49 -7.76 -3.50
CA SER A 44 -3.47 -7.03 -2.69
C SER A 44 -4.76 -7.83 -2.42
N SER A 45 -5.24 -8.57 -3.43
CA SER A 45 -6.44 -9.42 -3.33
C SER A 45 -6.30 -10.61 -2.35
N GLN A 46 -5.06 -11.03 -2.03
CA GLN A 46 -4.78 -12.14 -1.12
C GLN A 46 -4.64 -11.70 0.33
N ILE A 47 -4.58 -10.39 0.58
CA ILE A 47 -4.36 -9.79 1.89
C ILE A 47 -5.70 -9.31 2.44
N GLN A 48 -6.02 -9.66 3.70
CA GLN A 48 -7.24 -9.23 4.39
C GLN A 48 -7.02 -7.88 5.06
N ASP A 49 -5.88 -7.71 5.75
CA ASP A 49 -5.46 -6.46 6.35
C ASP A 49 -3.94 -6.29 6.23
N GLY A 50 -3.49 -5.06 5.94
CA GLY A 50 -2.07 -4.82 5.66
C GLY A 50 -1.76 -3.33 5.57
N PHE A 51 -0.65 -3.03 4.94
CA PHE A 51 -0.15 -1.68 4.78
C PHE A 51 -0.83 -0.93 3.64
N GLY A 52 -0.68 0.37 3.66
CA GLY A 52 -1.23 1.29 2.67
C GLY A 52 -0.16 1.97 1.82
N ILE A 53 -0.64 2.61 0.76
CA ILE A 53 0.16 3.46 -0.11
C ILE A 53 -0.66 4.68 -0.53
N ASN A 54 0.02 5.77 -0.82
CA ASN A 54 -0.57 6.93 -1.47
C ASN A 54 -0.37 6.81 -2.98
N SER A 55 -1.42 7.04 -3.74
CA SER A 55 -1.35 7.04 -5.19
C SER A 55 -2.51 7.86 -5.76
N ASP A 56 -2.22 8.62 -6.78
CA ASP A 56 -3.18 9.48 -7.45
C ASP A 56 -3.59 8.88 -8.79
N LEU A 57 -4.78 9.25 -9.25
CA LEU A 57 -5.18 9.03 -10.62
C LEU A 57 -4.20 9.78 -11.54
N PRO A 58 -3.68 9.18 -12.60
CA PRO A 58 -2.81 9.87 -13.54
C PRO A 58 -3.43 11.16 -14.08
N ARG A 59 -2.66 12.25 -14.10
CA ARG A 59 -3.09 13.58 -14.59
C ARG A 59 -3.71 13.52 -15.99
N ASP A 60 -3.13 12.68 -16.83
CA ASP A 60 -3.65 12.47 -18.17
C ASP A 60 -3.89 10.97 -18.41
N PRO A 61 -5.13 10.51 -18.16
CA PRO A 61 -5.49 9.10 -18.37
C PRO A 61 -5.37 8.66 -19.83
N TYR A 62 -5.21 9.59 -20.78
CA TYR A 62 -5.07 9.28 -22.19
C TYR A 62 -3.63 9.01 -22.62
N LEU A 63 -2.64 9.35 -21.77
CA LEU A 63 -1.25 9.02 -22.07
C LEU A 63 -0.99 7.53 -21.82
N PRO A 64 -0.38 6.81 -22.76
CA PRO A 64 -0.20 5.35 -22.64
C PRO A 64 0.53 4.91 -21.37
N TRP A 65 1.47 5.70 -20.86
CA TRP A 65 2.24 5.42 -19.68
C TRP A 65 1.42 5.53 -18.39
N SER A 66 0.41 6.38 -18.34
CA SER A 66 -0.44 6.58 -17.15
C SER A 66 -1.24 5.33 -16.78
N ARG A 67 -1.42 4.42 -17.75
CA ARG A 67 -2.21 3.20 -17.60
C ARG A 67 -1.42 2.03 -17.03
N TRP A 68 -0.13 2.22 -16.75
CA TRP A 68 0.75 1.12 -16.39
C TRP A 68 1.08 1.05 -14.90
N TRP A 69 1.38 2.17 -14.27
CA TRP A 69 2.04 2.20 -12.98
C TRP A 69 1.13 1.87 -11.79
N TRP A 70 -0.15 2.22 -11.82
CA TRP A 70 -1.03 1.97 -10.68
C TRP A 70 -1.32 0.49 -10.43
N THR A 71 -1.26 -0.37 -11.47
CA THR A 71 -1.38 -1.82 -11.28
C THR A 71 -0.23 -2.41 -10.46
N ARG A 72 0.90 -1.70 -10.39
CA ARG A 72 2.06 -2.15 -9.62
C ARG A 72 1.82 -2.16 -8.12
N MET A 73 0.92 -1.33 -7.59
CA MET A 73 0.54 -1.38 -6.19
C MET A 73 -0.12 -2.73 -5.81
N PHE A 74 -0.88 -3.33 -6.72
CA PHE A 74 -1.50 -4.65 -6.49
C PHE A 74 -0.44 -5.75 -6.44
N ASP A 75 0.57 -5.64 -7.30
CA ASP A 75 1.69 -6.56 -7.34
C ASP A 75 2.59 -6.43 -6.11
N ALA A 76 2.75 -5.23 -5.58
CA ALA A 76 3.47 -4.97 -4.33
C ALA A 76 2.70 -5.43 -3.08
N GLY A 77 1.42 -5.77 -3.19
CA GLY A 77 0.62 -6.28 -2.08
C GLY A 77 0.11 -5.21 -1.12
N PHE A 78 -0.04 -3.96 -1.54
CA PHE A 78 -0.67 -2.95 -0.70
C PHE A 78 -2.17 -3.19 -0.59
N LYS A 79 -2.68 -3.27 0.64
CA LYS A 79 -4.08 -3.53 0.95
C LYS A 79 -4.92 -2.26 1.02
N TRP A 80 -4.29 -1.14 1.29
CA TRP A 80 -4.94 0.15 1.46
C TRP A 80 -4.37 1.17 0.49
N ILE A 81 -5.22 2.10 0.06
CA ILE A 81 -4.81 3.28 -0.68
C ILE A 81 -5.43 4.52 -0.07
N ARG A 82 -4.66 5.60 -0.06
CA ARG A 82 -5.14 6.94 0.25
C ARG A 82 -5.12 7.77 -1.03
N ILE A 83 -6.26 8.37 -1.37
CA ILE A 83 -6.46 9.22 -2.53
C ILE A 83 -7.05 10.57 -2.13
N GLY A 84 -7.00 11.55 -3.00
CA GLY A 84 -7.56 12.88 -2.75
C GLY A 84 -6.55 13.91 -2.33
N GLN A 85 -5.26 13.71 -2.58
CA GLN A 85 -4.24 14.48 -1.93
C GLN A 85 -3.70 15.68 -2.70
N TYR A 86 -3.77 15.65 -4.03
CA TYR A 86 -3.03 16.62 -4.80
C TYR A 86 -3.82 17.87 -5.13
N GLU A 87 -3.15 18.98 -4.92
CA GLU A 87 -3.61 20.35 -5.14
C GLU A 87 -4.01 20.63 -6.58
N ASN A 88 -3.56 19.85 -7.52
CA ASN A 88 -3.95 19.91 -8.92
C ASN A 88 -4.95 18.81 -9.29
N SER A 89 -5.49 18.12 -8.27
CA SER A 89 -6.61 17.19 -8.41
C SER A 89 -6.42 16.13 -9.47
N SER A 90 -5.25 15.48 -9.44
CA SER A 90 -4.99 14.39 -10.38
C SER A 90 -6.00 13.25 -10.23
N ASP A 91 -6.50 13.00 -9.02
CA ASP A 91 -7.51 11.98 -8.74
C ASP A 91 -8.97 12.46 -8.87
N ARG A 92 -9.18 13.75 -9.09
CA ARG A 92 -10.50 14.34 -9.35
C ARG A 92 -11.54 14.16 -8.23
N THR A 93 -11.10 13.94 -7.00
CA THR A 93 -11.97 13.83 -5.82
C THR A 93 -12.22 15.16 -5.14
N SER A 94 -11.37 16.17 -5.38
CA SER A 94 -11.44 17.46 -4.70
C SER A 94 -12.71 18.24 -4.99
N TRP A 95 -13.04 19.15 -4.08
CA TRP A 95 -14.30 19.90 -4.15
C TRP A 95 -14.49 20.67 -5.45
N ASP A 96 -13.46 21.27 -6.01
CA ASP A 96 -13.51 22.02 -7.27
C ASP A 96 -13.70 21.12 -8.50
N TRP A 97 -13.24 19.87 -8.45
CA TRP A 97 -13.49 18.87 -9.50
C TRP A 97 -14.90 18.31 -9.44
N ILE A 98 -15.41 18.05 -8.26
CA ILE A 98 -16.76 17.49 -8.07
C ILE A 98 -17.84 18.55 -8.28
N GLU A 99 -17.61 19.79 -7.83
CA GLU A 99 -18.54 20.92 -8.02
C GLU A 99 -17.92 21.98 -8.92
N GLN A 100 -17.90 21.74 -10.22
CA GLN A 100 -17.41 22.67 -11.24
C GLN A 100 -18.38 23.80 -11.53
N LYS A 101 -19.65 23.60 -11.17
CA LYS A 101 -20.72 24.57 -11.27
C LYS A 101 -21.51 24.55 -9.97
N ARG A 102 -21.74 25.73 -9.41
CA ARG A 102 -22.43 25.91 -8.13
C ARG A 102 -23.72 25.09 -8.02
N GLY A 103 -23.74 24.20 -7.02
CA GLY A 103 -24.87 23.32 -6.73
C GLY A 103 -25.03 22.11 -7.67
N VAL A 104 -24.08 21.87 -8.56
CA VAL A 104 -24.08 20.72 -9.47
C VAL A 104 -22.87 19.84 -9.17
N MET A 105 -23.13 18.70 -8.56
CA MET A 105 -22.10 17.70 -8.22
C MET A 105 -22.05 16.60 -9.30
N ALA A 106 -20.85 16.20 -9.69
CA ALA A 106 -20.62 15.09 -10.63
C ALA A 106 -19.24 14.49 -10.43
N SER A 107 -19.11 13.18 -10.56
CA SER A 107 -17.82 12.49 -10.72
C SER A 107 -17.44 12.41 -12.20
N SER A 108 -16.16 12.23 -12.47
CA SER A 108 -15.70 11.91 -13.81
C SER A 108 -15.72 10.40 -14.07
N PRO A 109 -15.88 9.95 -15.32
CA PRO A 109 -15.79 8.54 -15.66
C PRO A 109 -14.45 7.90 -15.23
N GLU A 110 -13.39 8.67 -15.27
CA GLU A 110 -12.04 8.21 -14.88
C GLU A 110 -11.94 7.95 -13.38
N LEU A 111 -12.58 8.80 -12.55
CA LEU A 111 -12.66 8.55 -11.10
C LEU A 111 -13.49 7.31 -10.79
N GLU A 112 -14.61 7.11 -11.48
CA GLU A 112 -15.45 5.91 -11.32
C GLU A 112 -14.63 4.64 -11.64
N ASP A 113 -13.91 4.64 -12.77
CA ASP A 113 -13.07 3.51 -13.16
C ASP A 113 -11.95 3.23 -12.18
N TYR A 114 -11.35 4.29 -11.67
CA TYR A 114 -10.28 4.18 -10.70
C TYR A 114 -10.78 3.53 -9.40
N VAL A 115 -11.88 4.03 -8.86
CA VAL A 115 -12.50 3.47 -7.65
C VAL A 115 -12.94 2.02 -7.88
N ASP A 116 -13.62 1.73 -8.99
CA ASP A 116 -14.06 0.38 -9.33
C ASP A 116 -12.86 -0.58 -9.45
N SER A 117 -11.79 -0.15 -10.10
CA SER A 117 -10.58 -0.98 -10.23
C SER A 117 -9.92 -1.28 -8.89
N LEU A 118 -9.87 -0.31 -7.97
CA LEU A 118 -9.33 -0.52 -6.63
C LEU A 118 -10.17 -1.56 -5.86
N VAL A 119 -11.48 -1.42 -5.89
CA VAL A 119 -12.42 -2.34 -5.22
C VAL A 119 -12.36 -3.73 -5.83
N ASP A 120 -12.38 -3.84 -7.16
CA ASP A 120 -12.31 -5.13 -7.87
C ASP A 120 -11.00 -5.90 -7.59
N ASN A 121 -9.93 -5.18 -7.27
CA ASN A 121 -8.65 -5.77 -6.85
C ASN A 121 -8.52 -5.92 -5.31
N GLY A 122 -9.60 -5.71 -4.58
CA GLY A 122 -9.70 -5.95 -3.14
C GLY A 122 -8.95 -4.94 -2.27
N VAL A 123 -8.75 -3.71 -2.76
CA VAL A 123 -8.08 -2.63 -2.03
C VAL A 123 -9.09 -1.81 -1.24
N ASN A 124 -8.77 -1.49 0.01
CA ASN A 124 -9.54 -0.56 0.82
C ASN A 124 -9.13 0.89 0.50
N ILE A 125 -10.11 1.77 0.39
CA ILE A 125 -9.90 3.15 -0.04
C ILE A 125 -10.15 4.11 1.12
N GLN A 126 -9.18 4.99 1.38
CA GLN A 126 -9.30 6.19 2.19
C GLN A 126 -9.32 7.40 1.26
N VAL A 127 -10.36 8.23 1.34
CA VAL A 127 -10.45 9.48 0.57
C VAL A 127 -10.31 10.66 1.48
N GLN A 128 -9.45 11.60 1.09
CA GLN A 128 -9.42 12.92 1.69
C GLN A 128 -10.40 13.84 0.98
N LEU A 129 -11.35 14.40 1.72
CA LEU A 129 -12.25 15.43 1.22
C LEU A 129 -11.63 16.81 1.45
N LEU A 130 -11.20 17.42 0.37
CA LEU A 130 -10.40 18.65 0.31
C LEU A 130 -10.56 19.30 -1.08
N TYR A 131 -10.01 20.37 -1.37
CA TYR A 131 -9.55 21.51 -0.58
C TYR A 131 -10.63 22.60 -0.63
N GLY A 132 -10.24 23.86 -0.89
CA GLY A 132 -11.17 24.93 -1.18
C GLY A 132 -11.75 24.84 -2.59
N ASN A 133 -12.83 25.60 -2.83
CA ASN A 133 -13.41 25.79 -4.15
C ASN A 133 -13.58 27.30 -4.40
N ALA A 134 -13.00 27.82 -5.49
CA ALA A 134 -12.95 29.24 -5.78
C ALA A 134 -14.33 29.92 -5.82
N MET A 135 -15.41 29.16 -6.10
CA MET A 135 -16.79 29.69 -6.03
C MET A 135 -17.23 30.03 -4.62
N TYR A 136 -16.59 29.51 -3.59
CA TYR A 136 -17.00 29.64 -2.19
C TYR A 136 -15.91 30.22 -1.31
N THR A 137 -14.66 29.84 -1.52
CA THR A 137 -13.54 30.22 -0.67
C THR A 137 -12.64 31.22 -1.37
N SER A 138 -12.22 32.24 -0.65
CA SER A 138 -11.28 33.26 -1.13
C SER A 138 -10.61 33.96 0.05
N VAL A 139 -9.54 34.71 -0.22
CA VAL A 139 -8.84 35.53 0.78
C VAL A 139 -9.77 36.47 1.55
N SER A 140 -10.78 37.03 0.89
CA SER A 140 -11.72 37.99 1.50
C SER A 140 -12.87 37.32 2.24
N GLY A 141 -13.00 36.00 2.19
CA GLY A 141 -14.17 35.28 2.71
C GLY A 141 -15.49 35.60 1.97
N LYS A 142 -15.45 36.36 0.88
CA LYS A 142 -16.61 36.64 0.03
C LYS A 142 -16.75 35.52 -0.99
N LEU A 143 -17.99 35.15 -1.27
CA LEU A 143 -18.29 34.21 -2.34
C LEU A 143 -17.85 34.82 -3.68
N PRO A 144 -16.96 34.22 -4.45
CA PRO A 144 -16.61 34.70 -5.78
C PRO A 144 -17.78 34.56 -6.75
N ASP A 145 -17.64 35.08 -7.93
CA ASP A 145 -18.66 35.01 -8.98
C ASP A 145 -19.02 33.56 -9.34
N THR A 146 -20.06 33.34 -10.06
CA THR A 146 -20.80 32.07 -10.20
C THR A 146 -20.14 31.02 -11.06
N SER A 147 -18.94 31.28 -11.60
CA SER A 147 -18.15 30.31 -12.39
C SER A 147 -16.79 30.03 -11.77
N THR A 148 -16.42 28.79 -11.65
CA THR A 148 -15.03 28.43 -11.36
C THR A 148 -14.18 28.67 -12.59
N PRO A 149 -12.90 29.06 -12.43
CA PRO A 149 -11.87 28.73 -13.41
C PRO A 149 -11.91 27.22 -13.69
N GLU A 150 -11.29 26.80 -14.78
CA GLU A 150 -11.23 25.36 -15.08
C GLU A 150 -10.74 24.57 -13.88
N PRO A 151 -11.30 23.37 -13.59
CA PRO A 151 -10.89 22.53 -12.50
C PRO A 151 -9.37 22.25 -12.58
N GLY A 152 -8.69 22.32 -11.45
CA GLY A 152 -7.23 22.20 -11.39
C GLY A 152 -6.46 23.46 -11.85
N SER A 153 -7.14 24.56 -12.18
CA SER A 153 -6.50 25.86 -12.43
C SER A 153 -6.27 26.68 -11.14
N MET A 154 -6.79 26.22 -10.02
CA MET A 154 -6.46 26.79 -8.71
C MET A 154 -5.00 26.49 -8.39
N HIS A 155 -4.24 27.52 -8.06
CA HIS A 155 -2.81 27.40 -7.82
C HIS A 155 -2.50 26.97 -6.38
N ASN A 156 -1.42 26.21 -6.21
CA ASN A 156 -0.83 25.86 -4.92
C ASN A 156 -0.09 27.04 -4.27
N ASP A 157 -0.20 28.23 -4.82
CA ASP A 157 0.39 29.40 -4.20
C ASP A 157 -0.39 29.74 -2.94
N ASP A 158 0.18 29.48 -1.78
CA ASP A 158 -0.38 29.64 -0.44
C ASP A 158 -1.04 30.99 -0.18
N ARG A 159 -0.80 31.98 -0.99
CA ARG A 159 -1.27 33.35 -0.75
C ARG A 159 -2.03 33.96 -1.90
N SER A 160 -2.20 33.26 -3.00
CA SER A 160 -2.99 33.77 -4.12
C SER A 160 -4.49 33.80 -3.80
N LEU A 161 -5.23 34.65 -4.48
CA LEU A 161 -6.68 34.73 -4.36
C LEU A 161 -7.40 33.41 -4.74
N TYR A 162 -6.73 32.60 -5.55
CA TYR A 162 -7.23 31.34 -6.11
C TYR A 162 -6.52 30.12 -5.54
N SER A 163 -5.84 30.27 -4.38
CA SER A 163 -5.24 29.11 -3.73
C SER A 163 -6.31 28.11 -3.29
N VAL A 164 -6.10 26.84 -3.57
CA VAL A 164 -6.95 25.74 -3.07
C VAL A 164 -6.91 25.62 -1.55
N PHE A 165 -5.89 26.17 -0.90
CA PHE A 165 -5.69 26.05 0.55
C PHE A 165 -6.53 26.99 1.40
N TRP A 166 -7.40 27.82 0.79
CA TRP A 166 -8.35 28.62 1.55
C TRP A 166 -9.51 27.76 2.07
N PRO A 167 -9.56 27.49 3.37
CA PRO A 167 -10.60 26.64 3.94
C PRO A 167 -11.94 27.39 4.04
N PRO A 168 -13.07 26.66 4.10
CA PRO A 168 -14.38 27.24 4.39
C PRO A 168 -14.44 27.74 5.84
N ARG A 169 -14.75 29.03 6.03
CA ARG A 169 -14.82 29.69 7.36
C ARG A 169 -16.21 30.20 7.70
N ALA A 170 -16.86 30.84 6.75
CA ALA A 170 -18.21 31.35 6.95
C ALA A 170 -19.23 30.20 7.00
N PRO A 171 -20.34 30.34 7.75
CA PRO A 171 -21.37 29.29 7.85
C PRO A 171 -21.86 28.77 6.49
N GLU A 172 -22.04 29.65 5.51
CA GLU A 172 -22.48 29.29 4.15
C GLU A 172 -21.37 28.51 3.39
N GLN A 173 -20.09 28.81 3.62
CA GLN A 173 -18.97 28.10 3.03
C GLN A 173 -18.85 26.69 3.64
N ILE A 174 -18.96 26.59 4.97
CA ILE A 174 -18.97 25.33 5.70
C ILE A 174 -20.14 24.45 5.24
N ALA A 175 -21.33 25.04 5.10
CA ALA A 175 -22.49 24.33 4.59
C ALA A 175 -22.30 23.85 3.13
N ALA A 176 -21.63 24.63 2.30
CA ALA A 176 -21.33 24.24 0.92
C ALA A 176 -20.33 23.06 0.86
N PHE A 177 -19.26 23.12 1.66
CA PHE A 177 -18.31 22.01 1.79
C PHE A 177 -19.00 20.72 2.27
N ASN A 178 -19.87 20.84 3.27
CA ASN A 178 -20.59 19.65 3.78
C ASN A 178 -21.59 19.08 2.75
N ARG A 179 -22.17 19.89 1.85
CA ARG A 179 -22.96 19.35 0.72
C ARG A 179 -22.08 18.53 -0.25
N TYR A 180 -20.85 19.00 -0.53
CA TYR A 180 -19.89 18.23 -1.30
C TYR A 180 -19.53 16.90 -0.58
N ALA A 181 -19.22 16.96 0.71
CA ALA A 181 -18.91 15.77 1.51
C ALA A 181 -20.10 14.79 1.52
N GLU A 182 -21.33 15.29 1.74
CA GLU A 182 -22.54 14.46 1.69
C GLU A 182 -22.70 13.77 0.35
N TRP A 183 -22.49 14.50 -0.75
CA TRP A 183 -22.60 13.94 -2.09
C TRP A 183 -21.57 12.85 -2.33
N MET A 184 -20.31 13.08 -1.99
CA MET A 184 -19.22 12.10 -2.13
C MET A 184 -19.53 10.81 -1.36
N VAL A 185 -19.92 10.94 -0.09
CA VAL A 185 -20.22 9.79 0.75
C VAL A 185 -21.41 9.00 0.20
N LYS A 186 -22.50 9.67 -0.19
CA LYS A 186 -23.69 9.01 -0.76
C LYS A 186 -23.42 8.37 -2.12
N HIS A 187 -22.59 8.99 -2.93
CA HIS A 187 -22.30 8.51 -4.28
C HIS A 187 -21.41 7.25 -4.26
N PHE A 188 -20.45 7.20 -3.34
CA PHE A 188 -19.49 6.11 -3.25
C PHE A 188 -19.74 5.15 -2.05
N HIS A 189 -20.88 5.22 -1.37
CA HIS A 189 -21.16 4.51 -0.11
C HIS A 189 -20.99 2.98 -0.18
N ASP A 190 -21.15 2.38 -1.35
CA ASP A 190 -20.99 0.95 -1.60
C ASP A 190 -19.55 0.52 -1.90
N ARG A 191 -18.65 1.49 -2.07
CA ARG A 191 -17.26 1.28 -2.51
C ARG A 191 -16.23 1.89 -1.56
N ILE A 192 -16.55 3.01 -0.92
CA ILE A 192 -15.63 3.78 -0.08
C ILE A 192 -16.25 4.00 1.29
N HIS A 193 -15.52 3.58 2.34
CA HIS A 193 -16.03 3.66 3.71
C HIS A 193 -15.19 4.57 4.63
N TYR A 194 -14.03 5.08 4.19
CA TYR A 194 -13.12 5.88 5.02
C TYR A 194 -12.94 7.27 4.42
N TRP A 195 -13.35 8.30 5.17
CA TRP A 195 -13.44 9.68 4.74
C TRP A 195 -12.65 10.58 5.67
N ALA A 196 -11.56 11.17 5.19
CA ALA A 196 -10.73 12.09 5.95
C ALA A 196 -11.10 13.54 5.63
N LEU A 197 -11.03 14.39 6.64
CA LEU A 197 -11.22 15.83 6.47
C LEU A 197 -9.88 16.52 6.27
N TRP A 198 -9.68 17.12 5.09
CA TRP A 198 -8.51 17.94 4.78
C TRP A 198 -7.19 17.19 4.74
N ASN A 199 -6.08 17.92 4.52
CA ASN A 199 -4.70 17.44 4.57
C ASN A 199 -3.84 18.50 5.24
N GLU A 200 -3.01 18.10 6.21
CA GLU A 200 -2.03 18.95 6.89
C GLU A 200 -2.58 20.32 7.33
N GLN A 201 -3.73 20.27 7.99
CA GLN A 201 -4.49 21.43 8.45
C GLN A 201 -3.78 22.24 9.55
N ASP A 202 -2.66 21.76 10.04
CA ASP A 202 -1.83 22.40 11.06
C ASP A 202 -0.71 23.28 10.50
N ILE A 203 -0.48 23.24 9.17
CA ILE A 203 0.53 24.05 8.48
C ILE A 203 -0.08 24.88 7.32
N GLY A 204 0.73 25.23 6.32
CA GLY A 204 0.37 26.14 5.22
C GLY A 204 -0.73 25.63 4.28
N TYR A 205 -1.07 24.35 4.31
CA TYR A 205 -2.23 23.80 3.60
C TYR A 205 -3.58 24.23 4.20
N TRP A 206 -3.55 25.02 5.26
CA TRP A 206 -4.68 25.74 5.83
C TRP A 206 -4.34 27.23 5.88
N ASN A 207 -4.67 27.96 4.82
CA ASN A 207 -4.27 29.36 4.68
C ASN A 207 -4.90 30.28 5.74
N PRO A 208 -4.15 31.28 6.25
CA PRO A 208 -2.74 31.59 5.93
C PRO A 208 -1.76 30.69 6.68
N TRP A 209 -2.20 29.93 7.68
CA TRP A 209 -1.47 28.95 8.47
C TRP A 209 -2.44 28.15 9.33
N GLY A 210 -2.09 26.93 9.68
CA GLY A 210 -2.91 26.02 10.48
C GLY A 210 -3.60 26.67 11.68
N ASN A 211 -4.89 26.42 11.84
CA ASN A 211 -5.72 26.96 12.92
C ASN A 211 -6.64 25.89 13.48
N ALA A 212 -6.35 25.44 14.69
CA ALA A 212 -7.04 24.33 15.34
C ALA A 212 -8.53 24.60 15.57
N GLU A 213 -8.91 25.82 16.00
CA GLU A 213 -10.31 26.17 16.25
C GLU A 213 -11.09 26.29 14.94
N GLU A 214 -10.51 26.85 13.88
CA GLU A 214 -11.14 26.88 12.57
C GLU A 214 -11.37 25.46 12.03
N PHE A 215 -10.37 24.59 12.14
CA PHE A 215 -10.50 23.20 11.78
C PHE A 215 -11.57 22.48 12.61
N GLY A 216 -11.60 22.71 13.94
CA GLY A 216 -12.62 22.17 14.84
C GLY A 216 -14.05 22.60 14.44
N ARG A 217 -14.24 23.84 14.01
CA ARG A 217 -15.55 24.34 13.52
C ARG A 217 -15.99 23.65 12.22
N LEU A 218 -15.05 23.27 11.35
CA LEU A 218 -15.35 22.49 10.15
C LEU A 218 -15.58 21.01 10.46
N LEU A 219 -14.79 20.44 11.37
CA LEU A 219 -14.85 19.03 11.75
C LEU A 219 -16.21 18.64 12.35
N ALA A 220 -16.78 19.49 13.19
CA ALA A 220 -18.04 19.19 13.88
C ALA A 220 -19.20 18.85 12.91
N PRO A 221 -19.57 19.71 11.94
CA PRO A 221 -20.61 19.38 10.96
C PRO A 221 -20.16 18.30 9.96
N PHE A 222 -18.87 18.18 9.66
CA PHE A 222 -18.35 17.13 8.79
C PHE A 222 -18.64 15.73 9.36
N VAL A 223 -18.31 15.50 10.63
CA VAL A 223 -18.61 14.24 11.34
C VAL A 223 -20.09 13.87 11.25
N GLN A 224 -20.96 14.86 11.49
CA GLN A 224 -22.40 14.64 11.41
C GLN A 224 -22.87 14.32 9.99
N THR A 225 -22.35 15.06 9.01
CA THR A 225 -22.70 14.89 7.59
C THR A 225 -22.31 13.50 7.09
N VAL A 226 -21.10 13.06 7.36
CA VAL A 226 -20.62 11.74 6.91
C VAL A 226 -21.48 10.62 7.49
N HIS A 227 -21.71 10.60 8.81
CA HIS A 227 -22.50 9.55 9.44
C HIS A 227 -24.00 9.60 9.10
N GLN A 228 -24.54 10.77 8.75
CA GLN A 228 -25.91 10.89 8.25
C GLN A 228 -26.04 10.40 6.80
N ALA A 229 -25.01 10.65 6.00
CA ALA A 229 -24.96 10.20 4.60
C ALA A 229 -24.79 8.67 4.49
N ASP A 230 -23.92 8.10 5.33
CA ASP A 230 -23.72 6.64 5.49
C ASP A 230 -23.38 6.31 6.94
N PRO A 231 -24.29 5.64 7.68
CA PRO A 231 -24.03 5.23 9.08
C PRO A 231 -22.87 4.23 9.26
N GLN A 232 -22.42 3.57 8.18
CA GLN A 232 -21.28 2.64 8.22
C GLN A 232 -19.95 3.32 7.91
N ALA A 233 -19.98 4.52 7.37
CA ALA A 233 -18.79 5.29 7.05
C ALA A 233 -17.95 5.58 8.29
N LYS A 234 -16.64 5.68 8.08
CA LYS A 234 -15.64 6.00 9.08
C LYS A 234 -15.07 7.37 8.85
N VAL A 235 -15.20 8.22 9.86
CA VAL A 235 -14.61 9.57 9.85
C VAL A 235 -13.17 9.48 10.35
N ILE A 236 -12.24 9.92 9.51
CA ILE A 236 -10.85 10.13 9.88
C ILE A 236 -10.67 11.59 10.27
N TYR A 237 -10.07 11.85 11.43
CA TYR A 237 -9.84 13.20 11.98
C TYR A 237 -9.19 14.15 10.97
N GLY A 238 -8.40 13.63 10.07
CA GLY A 238 -7.57 14.39 9.15
C GLY A 238 -6.12 14.37 9.58
N ALA A 239 -5.25 14.20 8.62
CA ALA A 239 -3.84 14.02 8.87
C ALA A 239 -3.14 15.34 9.18
N GLN A 240 -2.45 15.41 10.29
CA GLN A 240 -1.57 16.51 10.65
C GLN A 240 -0.18 16.28 10.06
N ALA A 241 0.47 17.33 9.58
CA ALA A 241 1.86 17.28 9.13
C ALA A 241 2.81 16.95 10.29
N ASP A 242 2.47 17.44 11.48
CA ASP A 242 3.15 17.14 12.74
C ASP A 242 2.19 16.41 13.69
N PRO A 243 2.62 15.41 14.46
CA PRO A 243 1.78 14.74 15.46
C PRO A 243 1.52 15.64 16.70
N SER A 244 1.02 16.86 16.49
CA SER A 244 0.86 17.88 17.50
C SER A 244 -0.30 17.62 18.45
N ARG A 245 0.01 17.37 19.73
CA ARG A 245 -0.96 17.19 20.80
C ARG A 245 -1.79 18.45 21.03
N GLU A 246 -1.14 19.61 21.02
CA GLU A 246 -1.81 20.89 21.33
C GLU A 246 -2.80 21.27 20.22
N PHE A 247 -2.44 21.12 18.95
CA PHE A 247 -3.36 21.35 17.84
C PHE A 247 -4.57 20.44 17.93
N THR A 248 -4.35 19.12 18.09
CA THR A 248 -5.42 18.13 18.23
C THR A 248 -6.35 18.44 19.39
N ARG A 249 -5.79 18.73 20.58
CA ARG A 249 -6.59 19.06 21.75
C ARG A 249 -7.48 20.28 21.52
N ARG A 250 -6.94 21.38 20.99
CA ARG A 250 -7.71 22.60 20.69
C ARG A 250 -8.80 22.38 19.66
N ALA A 251 -8.51 21.61 18.61
CA ALA A 251 -9.51 21.27 17.59
C ALA A 251 -10.66 20.43 18.18
N LEU A 252 -10.36 19.48 19.06
CA LEU A 252 -11.35 18.65 19.73
C LEU A 252 -12.15 19.43 20.78
N ASP A 253 -11.50 20.34 21.50
CA ASP A 253 -12.15 21.25 22.47
C ASP A 253 -13.16 22.17 21.76
N GLU A 254 -12.85 22.65 20.54
CA GLU A 254 -13.75 23.49 19.75
C GLU A 254 -14.89 22.66 19.14
N CYS A 255 -14.59 21.54 18.49
CA CYS A 255 -15.60 20.75 17.80
C CYS A 255 -16.57 20.04 18.73
N LYS A 256 -16.13 19.62 19.91
CA LYS A 256 -16.89 18.77 20.85
C LYS A 256 -17.46 17.51 20.20
N CYS A 257 -16.76 16.99 19.18
CA CYS A 257 -17.21 15.91 18.32
C CYS A 257 -16.33 14.65 18.42
N ALA A 258 -15.48 14.56 19.44
CA ALA A 258 -14.51 13.47 19.63
C ALA A 258 -15.14 12.07 19.51
N SER A 259 -16.35 11.86 20.05
CA SER A 259 -17.07 10.58 19.97
C SER A 259 -17.51 10.19 18.56
N GLY A 260 -17.52 11.13 17.62
CA GLY A 260 -17.87 10.89 16.24
C GLY A 260 -16.67 10.60 15.33
N VAL A 261 -15.44 10.79 15.82
CA VAL A 261 -14.23 10.42 15.08
C VAL A 261 -14.00 8.91 15.21
N ASP A 262 -13.73 8.25 14.11
CA ASP A 262 -13.52 6.79 14.06
C ASP A 262 -12.06 6.39 13.92
N VAL A 263 -11.22 7.26 13.36
CA VAL A 263 -9.78 7.04 13.12
C VAL A 263 -9.05 8.35 13.34
N TYR A 264 -7.86 8.29 13.93
CA TYR A 264 -6.92 9.41 13.98
C TYR A 264 -5.78 9.21 13.01
N ALA A 265 -5.51 10.20 12.15
CA ALA A 265 -4.41 10.19 11.23
C ALA A 265 -3.39 11.30 11.52
N TYR A 266 -2.15 11.02 11.18
CA TYR A 266 -1.01 11.94 11.24
C TYR A 266 0.05 11.50 10.24
N HIS A 267 1.00 12.38 9.95
CA HIS A 267 2.15 12.08 9.10
C HIS A 267 3.41 11.95 9.92
N THR A 268 4.31 11.05 9.50
CA THR A 268 5.66 11.00 10.03
C THR A 268 6.69 10.90 8.91
N TYR A 269 7.63 11.85 8.92
CA TYR A 269 8.77 11.86 8.02
C TYR A 269 10.05 11.90 8.87
N PRO A 270 10.50 10.76 9.41
CA PRO A 270 11.67 10.71 10.27
C PRO A 270 12.86 11.35 9.57
N GLY A 271 13.43 12.37 10.20
CA GLY A 271 14.60 13.04 9.65
C GLY A 271 14.33 13.99 8.50
N TYR A 272 13.16 14.60 8.41
CA TYR A 272 12.96 15.71 7.47
C TYR A 272 14.14 16.68 7.52
N GLY A 273 14.90 16.76 6.42
CA GLY A 273 16.15 17.51 6.34
C GLY A 273 17.37 16.86 7.02
N HIS A 274 17.22 15.66 7.60
CA HIS A 274 18.29 14.92 8.27
C HIS A 274 18.13 13.41 8.06
N ASN A 275 19.24 12.68 7.92
CA ASN A 275 19.20 11.23 7.87
C ASN A 275 18.99 10.64 9.28
N MET A 276 17.74 10.43 9.66
CA MET A 276 17.38 9.87 10.96
C MET A 276 16.74 8.49 10.81
N ASN A 277 16.86 7.70 11.87
CA ASN A 277 16.24 6.37 11.92
C ASN A 277 14.71 6.45 11.90
N PRO A 278 14.04 5.57 11.16
CA PRO A 278 12.57 5.55 11.14
C PRO A 278 11.94 5.26 12.51
N GLU A 279 12.67 4.61 13.43
CA GLU A 279 12.20 4.33 14.79
C GLU A 279 12.05 5.59 15.64
N THR A 280 12.60 6.71 15.24
CA THR A 280 12.43 7.97 15.97
C THR A 280 11.00 8.51 15.83
N MET A 281 10.33 8.25 14.73
CA MET A 281 8.94 8.65 14.45
C MET A 281 8.60 10.09 14.83
N ASP A 282 9.63 10.93 14.84
CA ASP A 282 9.49 12.37 15.03
C ASP A 282 9.45 13.05 13.68
N ASN A 283 8.50 13.89 13.52
CA ASN A 283 8.43 14.74 12.34
C ASN A 283 9.43 15.91 12.41
N GLY A 284 10.47 15.84 13.08
CA GLY A 284 11.64 16.69 13.22
C GLY A 284 11.66 18.15 12.73
N ALA A 285 10.69 18.56 11.93
CA ALA A 285 10.70 19.86 11.28
C ALA A 285 10.07 20.99 12.13
N TYR A 286 8.98 20.68 12.87
CA TYR A 286 8.15 21.74 13.44
C TYR A 286 7.71 21.53 14.88
N ALA A 287 7.78 20.30 15.43
CA ALA A 287 7.32 20.02 16.79
C ALA A 287 8.30 19.18 17.60
N ASN A 288 8.36 19.43 18.90
CA ASN A 288 9.01 18.56 19.88
C ASN A 288 8.07 17.45 20.34
N GLU A 289 7.20 16.97 19.45
CA GLU A 289 6.16 16.02 19.76
C GLU A 289 6.34 14.73 18.98
N THR A 290 6.03 13.61 19.59
CA THR A 290 6.13 12.28 18.98
C THR A 290 4.76 11.73 18.63
N ALA A 291 4.69 10.91 17.61
CA ALA A 291 3.47 10.19 17.26
C ALA A 291 2.94 9.34 18.43
N ARG A 292 3.82 8.80 19.28
CA ARG A 292 3.45 8.11 20.50
C ARG A 292 2.72 9.03 21.49
N GLY A 293 3.28 10.21 21.76
CA GLY A 293 2.65 11.17 22.66
C GLY A 293 1.29 11.65 22.17
N LEU A 294 1.13 11.83 20.85
CA LEU A 294 -0.17 12.12 20.25
C LEU A 294 -1.16 10.96 20.50
N ARG A 295 -0.77 9.73 20.23
CA ARG A 295 -1.63 8.55 20.44
C ARG A 295 -2.06 8.41 21.90
N GLU A 296 -1.13 8.62 22.83
CA GLU A 296 -1.43 8.60 24.27
C GLU A 296 -2.44 9.69 24.66
N MET A 297 -2.23 10.92 24.19
CA MET A 297 -3.17 12.02 24.45
C MET A 297 -4.55 11.73 23.89
N VAL A 298 -4.64 11.30 22.62
CA VAL A 298 -5.92 10.99 21.96
C VAL A 298 -6.64 9.86 22.70
N THR A 299 -5.95 8.77 23.04
CA THR A 299 -6.55 7.61 23.72
C THR A 299 -7.19 7.98 25.06
N HIS A 300 -6.64 8.99 25.75
CA HIS A 300 -7.15 9.46 27.03
C HIS A 300 -8.06 10.69 26.94
N TYR A 301 -8.28 11.24 25.72
CA TYR A 301 -9.13 12.42 25.56
C TYR A 301 -10.62 12.08 25.78
N PRO A 302 -11.36 12.92 26.55
CA PRO A 302 -12.77 12.65 26.85
C PRO A 302 -13.64 12.48 25.61
N GLY A 303 -14.39 11.39 25.57
CA GLY A 303 -15.30 11.07 24.47
C GLY A 303 -14.69 10.26 23.31
N ILE A 304 -13.41 10.03 23.30
CA ILE A 304 -12.78 9.14 22.33
C ILE A 304 -13.24 7.69 22.57
N LYS A 305 -13.49 6.97 21.49
CA LYS A 305 -13.86 5.55 21.51
C LYS A 305 -12.68 4.69 21.99
N PRO A 306 -12.89 3.74 22.92
CA PRO A 306 -11.84 2.81 23.31
C PRO A 306 -11.30 2.03 22.11
N GLY A 307 -9.97 1.91 22.03
CA GLY A 307 -9.31 1.18 20.94
C GLY A 307 -9.40 1.87 19.58
N ILE A 308 -9.53 3.20 19.56
CA ILE A 308 -9.53 3.97 18.31
C ILE A 308 -8.30 3.66 17.46
N PRO A 309 -8.47 3.36 16.15
CA PRO A 309 -7.36 3.13 15.24
C PRO A 309 -6.55 4.39 14.98
N PHE A 310 -5.25 4.20 14.75
CA PHE A 310 -4.33 5.24 14.30
C PHE A 310 -3.78 4.91 12.93
N PHE A 311 -3.74 5.91 12.05
CA PHE A 311 -3.12 5.85 10.74
C PHE A 311 -1.96 6.84 10.70
N ASP A 312 -0.80 6.34 10.31
CA ASP A 312 0.31 7.14 9.81
C ASP A 312 0.16 7.12 8.28
N ASP A 313 -0.64 8.05 7.76
CA ASP A 313 -1.13 7.96 6.39
C ASP A 313 -0.27 8.72 5.37
N GLU A 314 0.88 9.25 5.83
CA GLU A 314 2.04 9.60 5.02
C GLU A 314 3.33 9.28 5.76
N PHE A 315 4.02 8.27 5.28
CA PHE A 315 5.32 7.86 5.81
C PHE A 315 6.31 7.63 4.67
N ASN A 316 7.48 8.24 4.75
CA ASN A 316 8.59 7.96 3.85
C ASN A 316 9.93 8.35 4.49
N SER A 317 11.02 7.82 3.93
CA SER A 317 12.38 8.29 4.09
C SER A 317 12.89 8.69 2.71
N ILE A 318 12.82 9.96 2.40
CA ILE A 318 13.00 10.48 1.05
C ILE A 318 14.49 10.77 0.84
N PRO A 319 15.14 10.13 -0.15
CA PRO A 319 16.58 10.28 -0.37
C PRO A 319 17.06 11.73 -0.50
N SER A 320 16.40 12.56 -1.31
CA SER A 320 16.79 13.97 -1.48
C SER A 320 16.67 14.80 -0.21
N TRP A 321 15.68 14.50 0.64
CA TRP A 321 15.47 15.23 1.89
C TRP A 321 16.45 14.81 2.98
N THR A 322 16.84 13.54 2.99
CA THR A 322 17.69 12.98 4.04
C THR A 322 19.17 12.93 3.66
N GLY A 323 19.52 13.28 2.41
CA GLY A 323 20.88 13.14 1.89
C GLY A 323 21.32 11.68 1.77
N SER A 324 20.37 10.79 1.58
CA SER A 324 20.57 9.35 1.43
C SER A 324 20.43 8.89 -0.04
N ASP A 325 20.23 7.61 -0.28
CA ASP A 325 19.97 7.03 -1.59
C ASP A 325 18.88 5.95 -1.53
N GLU A 326 18.56 5.36 -2.67
CA GLU A 326 17.54 4.31 -2.78
C GLU A 326 17.84 3.07 -1.93
N SER A 327 19.14 2.79 -1.65
CA SER A 327 19.52 1.66 -0.80
C SER A 327 19.14 1.90 0.66
N VAL A 328 19.23 3.14 1.12
CA VAL A 328 18.79 3.56 2.44
C VAL A 328 17.26 3.52 2.54
N GLN A 329 16.56 4.05 1.53
CA GLN A 329 15.10 4.00 1.46
C GLN A 329 14.59 2.55 1.55
N ALA A 330 15.23 1.61 0.83
CA ALA A 330 14.89 0.19 0.85
C ALA A 330 15.05 -0.48 2.22
N LYS A 331 15.92 0.05 3.09
CA LYS A 331 16.07 -0.41 4.47
C LYS A 331 15.09 0.28 5.42
N TYR A 332 14.91 1.58 5.28
CA TYR A 332 14.16 2.41 6.22
C TYR A 332 12.64 2.23 6.12
N LEU A 333 12.08 2.10 4.91
CA LEU A 333 10.65 1.95 4.78
C LEU A 333 10.14 0.65 5.44
N PRO A 334 10.73 -0.54 5.17
CA PRO A 334 10.36 -1.75 5.90
C PRO A 334 10.47 -1.60 7.42
N ARG A 335 11.55 -0.97 7.93
CA ARG A 335 11.74 -0.75 9.36
C ARG A 335 10.61 0.08 9.95
N GLY A 336 10.27 1.21 9.32
CA GLY A 336 9.17 2.06 9.78
C GLY A 336 7.81 1.36 9.73
N LEU A 337 7.52 0.61 8.67
CA LEU A 337 6.27 -0.14 8.55
C LEU A 337 6.14 -1.19 9.67
N VAL A 338 7.17 -2.01 9.89
CA VAL A 338 7.15 -3.07 10.91
C VAL A 338 7.12 -2.48 12.32
N TYR A 339 7.84 -1.38 12.55
CA TYR A 339 7.82 -0.66 13.81
C TYR A 339 6.43 -0.11 14.15
N ASN A 340 5.80 0.59 13.23
CA ASN A 340 4.44 1.08 13.38
C ASN A 340 3.42 -0.06 13.52
N HIS A 341 3.59 -1.14 12.77
CA HIS A 341 2.74 -2.34 12.88
C HIS A 341 2.80 -2.95 14.28
N ALA A 342 3.99 -3.02 14.88
CA ALA A 342 4.16 -3.45 16.27
C ALA A 342 3.46 -2.51 17.27
N ALA A 343 3.38 -1.23 16.95
CA ALA A 343 2.63 -0.24 17.75
C ALA A 343 1.12 -0.22 17.47
N GLY A 344 0.61 -1.07 16.59
CA GLY A 344 -0.80 -1.12 16.20
C GLY A 344 -1.24 0.05 15.30
N VAL A 345 -0.30 0.69 14.62
CA VAL A 345 -0.54 1.80 13.69
C VAL A 345 -0.55 1.29 12.26
N LYS A 346 -1.54 1.68 11.48
CA LYS A 346 -1.60 1.41 10.05
C LYS A 346 -0.80 2.47 9.30
N THR A 347 0.16 2.03 8.52
CA THR A 347 1.08 2.94 7.81
C THR A 347 0.85 2.92 6.31
N PHE A 348 0.84 4.11 5.72
CA PHE A 348 0.74 4.33 4.28
C PHE A 348 2.03 4.96 3.76
N VAL A 349 2.64 4.30 2.80
CA VAL A 349 3.85 4.83 2.16
C VAL A 349 3.48 6.01 1.25
N TRP A 350 4.21 7.08 1.36
CA TRP A 350 4.15 8.22 0.46
C TRP A 350 5.31 8.13 -0.53
N LEU A 351 5.17 7.80 -1.82
CA LEU A 351 3.98 7.40 -2.56
C LEU A 351 4.37 6.36 -3.64
N LEU A 352 3.42 5.92 -4.48
CA LEU A 352 3.68 4.89 -5.51
C LEU A 352 4.64 5.42 -6.58
N THR A 353 4.30 6.54 -7.24
CA THR A 353 5.18 7.25 -8.17
C THR A 353 5.20 8.72 -7.83
N ALA A 354 6.37 9.32 -7.81
CA ALA A 354 6.52 10.75 -7.69
C ALA A 354 7.00 11.34 -9.01
N GLY A 355 6.66 12.58 -9.19
CA GLY A 355 7.26 13.41 -10.22
C GLY A 355 6.60 13.29 -11.59
N THR A 356 6.24 14.45 -12.09
CA THR A 356 5.79 14.61 -13.46
C THR A 356 6.75 15.47 -14.29
N ASP A 357 7.80 16.03 -13.68
CA ASP A 357 8.57 17.10 -14.35
C ASP A 357 10.08 17.08 -14.10
N GLY A 358 10.69 15.96 -13.66
CA GLY A 358 12.14 15.90 -13.37
C GLY A 358 12.56 16.85 -12.25
N ASN A 359 11.69 17.04 -11.26
CA ASN A 359 11.89 17.89 -10.12
C ASN A 359 12.56 17.14 -8.95
N GLU A 360 12.93 17.87 -7.92
CA GLU A 360 13.44 17.38 -6.65
C GLU A 360 12.59 16.30 -5.94
N TYR A 361 11.41 16.00 -6.48
CA TYR A 361 10.47 15.00 -5.97
C TYR A 361 10.55 13.63 -6.68
N ASP A 362 11.49 13.43 -7.60
CA ASP A 362 11.59 12.16 -8.36
C ASP A 362 11.87 10.95 -7.48
N ASP A 363 12.45 11.15 -6.31
CA ASP A 363 12.85 10.09 -5.39
C ASP A 363 11.84 9.80 -4.25
N PHE A 364 10.67 10.44 -4.27
CA PHE A 364 9.58 10.13 -3.35
C PHE A 364 8.94 8.78 -3.64
N GLY A 365 8.84 8.43 -4.92
CA GLY A 365 8.17 7.20 -5.34
C GLY A 365 8.93 5.93 -5.00
N ILE A 366 8.19 4.83 -4.89
CA ILE A 366 8.77 3.48 -4.82
C ILE A 366 8.99 2.88 -6.22
N ILE A 367 8.47 3.56 -7.23
CA ILE A 367 8.68 3.31 -8.67
C ILE A 367 9.25 4.59 -9.27
N HIS A 368 10.21 4.47 -10.17
CA HIS A 368 10.73 5.61 -10.92
C HIS A 368 9.60 6.31 -11.69
N GLY A 369 9.58 7.62 -11.64
CA GLY A 369 8.65 8.43 -12.40
C GLY A 369 9.25 8.93 -13.71
N LEU A 370 8.93 10.16 -14.07
CA LEU A 370 9.47 10.84 -15.22
C LEU A 370 10.90 11.30 -14.93
N THR A 371 11.88 10.71 -15.59
CA THR A 371 13.27 11.14 -15.55
C THR A 371 13.66 11.80 -16.89
N ASN A 372 14.04 13.10 -16.89
CA ASN A 372 14.56 13.80 -18.08
C ASN A 372 13.73 13.62 -19.37
N HIS A 373 12.40 13.64 -19.27
CA HIS A 373 11.45 13.41 -20.37
C HIS A 373 11.24 11.95 -20.80
N ASP A 374 11.92 11.00 -20.18
CA ASP A 374 11.68 9.57 -20.39
C ASP A 374 10.95 8.99 -19.17
N TYR A 375 9.80 8.34 -19.40
CA TYR A 375 9.04 7.66 -18.36
C TYR A 375 9.62 6.28 -18.14
N ASP A 376 10.32 6.09 -17.02
CA ASP A 376 10.98 4.83 -16.73
C ASP A 376 10.04 3.81 -16.06
N PHE A 377 9.26 4.18 -15.07
CA PHE A 377 8.34 3.30 -14.31
C PHE A 377 8.95 1.98 -13.85
N THR A 378 10.27 1.87 -13.79
CA THR A 378 10.92 0.70 -13.20
C THR A 378 10.80 0.72 -11.69
N PRO A 379 10.56 -0.43 -11.05
CA PRO A 379 10.56 -0.52 -9.59
C PRO A 379 11.93 -0.16 -9.02
N ARG A 380 11.95 0.66 -7.98
CA ARG A 380 13.15 0.94 -7.17
C ARG A 380 13.44 -0.26 -6.24
N PRO A 381 14.64 -0.37 -5.67
CA PRO A 381 14.95 -1.41 -4.67
C PRO A 381 13.93 -1.48 -3.54
N VAL A 382 13.41 -0.34 -3.09
CA VAL A 382 12.40 -0.25 -2.04
C VAL A 382 11.08 -0.92 -2.41
N PHE A 383 10.71 -0.96 -3.70
CA PHE A 383 9.50 -1.65 -4.16
C PHE A 383 9.53 -3.14 -3.76
N TYR A 384 10.65 -3.82 -4.04
CA TYR A 384 10.80 -5.24 -3.72
C TYR A 384 10.90 -5.48 -2.22
N ALA A 385 11.59 -4.59 -1.48
CA ALA A 385 11.64 -4.66 -0.03
C ALA A 385 10.26 -4.51 0.60
N LEU A 386 9.41 -3.62 0.07
CA LEU A 386 8.02 -3.45 0.52
C LEU A 386 7.12 -4.62 0.08
N GLN A 387 7.32 -5.19 -1.11
CA GLN A 387 6.62 -6.40 -1.53
C GLN A 387 6.89 -7.56 -0.55
N ASN A 388 8.16 -7.75 -0.16
CA ASN A 388 8.53 -8.74 0.85
C ASN A 388 7.90 -8.41 2.21
N THR A 389 7.94 -7.15 2.63
CA THR A 389 7.33 -6.69 3.88
C THR A 389 5.83 -6.96 3.91
N ASN A 390 5.11 -6.60 2.83
CA ASN A 390 3.68 -6.86 2.68
C ASN A 390 3.38 -8.36 2.73
N ALA A 391 4.17 -9.19 2.04
CA ALA A 391 3.95 -10.63 2.02
C ALA A 391 4.15 -11.28 3.39
N LEU A 392 5.13 -10.80 4.17
CA LEU A 392 5.52 -11.37 5.45
C LEU A 392 4.67 -10.88 6.62
N PHE A 393 4.36 -9.58 6.66
CA PHE A 393 3.78 -8.95 7.85
C PHE A 393 2.32 -8.51 7.69
N SER A 394 1.77 -8.45 6.48
CA SER A 394 0.31 -8.31 6.33
C SER A 394 -0.42 -9.52 6.92
N ASP A 395 -1.64 -9.33 7.39
CA ASP A 395 -2.43 -10.36 8.07
C ASP A 395 -1.77 -10.92 9.35
N THR A 396 -0.89 -10.14 9.98
CA THR A 396 -0.27 -10.49 11.26
C THR A 396 -0.66 -9.48 12.35
N LYS A 397 -0.42 -9.85 13.59
CA LYS A 397 -0.53 -8.96 14.75
C LYS A 397 0.62 -9.21 15.70
N LEU A 398 1.07 -8.17 16.40
CA LEU A 398 2.02 -8.33 17.51
C LEU A 398 1.46 -9.35 18.49
N ASP A 399 2.29 -10.36 18.84
CA ASP A 399 1.97 -11.38 19.82
C ASP A 399 2.86 -11.20 21.05
N PRO A 400 2.37 -10.56 22.12
CA PRO A 400 3.16 -10.31 23.32
C PRO A 400 3.54 -11.60 24.08
N ALA A 401 2.97 -12.76 23.71
CA ALA A 401 3.38 -14.04 24.28
C ALA A 401 4.68 -14.58 23.68
N ILE A 402 5.12 -14.07 22.52
CA ILE A 402 6.41 -14.43 21.94
C ILE A 402 7.51 -13.71 22.71
N GLU A 403 8.33 -14.49 23.42
CA GLU A 403 9.48 -13.98 24.15
C GLU A 403 10.73 -14.04 23.27
N ILE A 404 11.43 -12.92 23.15
CA ILE A 404 12.65 -12.77 22.39
C ILE A 404 13.75 -12.27 23.34
N ALA A 405 14.86 -13.01 23.44
CA ALA A 405 16.00 -12.60 24.23
C ALA A 405 17.29 -12.74 23.41
N SER A 406 18.21 -11.81 23.60
CA SER A 406 19.55 -11.84 23.02
C SER A 406 20.58 -11.67 24.14
N PRO A 407 21.27 -12.74 24.55
CA PRO A 407 22.25 -12.65 25.62
C PRO A 407 23.47 -11.79 25.26
N ASP A 408 23.74 -11.59 23.98
CA ASP A 408 24.91 -10.87 23.48
C ASP A 408 24.64 -9.37 23.23
N LEU A 409 23.39 -8.96 23.37
CA LEU A 409 22.93 -7.60 23.06
C LEU A 409 22.11 -7.02 24.21
N PRO A 410 21.97 -5.68 24.31
CA PRO A 410 20.98 -5.07 25.17
C PRO A 410 19.59 -5.64 24.92
N ALA A 411 18.74 -5.65 25.93
CA ALA A 411 17.34 -6.05 25.75
C ALA A 411 16.70 -5.21 24.63
N PRO A 412 15.78 -5.81 23.83
CA PRO A 412 15.02 -5.04 22.84
C PRO A 412 14.37 -3.84 23.52
N VAL A 413 14.48 -2.67 22.89
CA VAL A 413 13.86 -1.46 23.42
C VAL A 413 12.47 -1.28 22.87
N GLU A 414 11.59 -0.87 23.76
CA GLU A 414 10.29 -0.34 23.35
C GLU A 414 10.47 0.87 22.41
N PRO A 415 9.45 1.18 21.59
CA PRO A 415 9.44 2.39 20.80
C PRO A 415 9.93 3.59 21.60
N CYS A 416 10.75 4.43 20.99
CA CYS A 416 11.39 5.56 21.64
C CYS A 416 10.50 6.26 22.65
N PRO A 417 10.93 6.42 23.92
CA PRO A 417 10.20 7.27 24.84
C PRO A 417 10.18 8.72 24.33
N GLU A 418 9.18 9.49 24.77
CA GLU A 418 8.90 10.88 24.34
C GLU A 418 10.07 11.88 24.38
N LEU A 419 11.21 11.51 24.90
CA LEU A 419 12.35 12.40 25.10
C LEU A 419 13.26 12.34 23.90
N SER A 420 13.06 13.30 23.02
CA SER A 420 13.88 13.66 21.86
C SER A 420 14.40 12.49 21.03
N SER A 421 14.10 12.50 19.76
CA SER A 421 14.67 11.66 18.72
C SER A 421 16.19 11.42 18.82
N ARG A 422 16.90 12.35 19.39
CA ARG A 422 18.36 12.30 19.60
C ARG A 422 18.83 11.25 20.59
N THR A 423 18.03 10.84 21.54
CA THR A 423 18.41 9.81 22.53
C THR A 423 18.27 8.40 22.01
N CYS A 424 17.37 8.15 21.07
CA CYS A 424 17.23 6.84 20.45
C CYS A 424 18.30 6.55 19.41
N ASP A 425 18.90 7.59 18.85
CA ASP A 425 19.99 7.49 17.88
C ASP A 425 21.35 7.13 18.48
N ALA A 426 21.56 7.48 19.75
CA ALA A 426 22.90 7.42 20.33
C ALA A 426 23.42 6.00 20.57
N ASP A 427 22.54 5.00 20.74
CA ASP A 427 22.91 3.67 21.23
C ASP A 427 22.63 2.52 20.26
N PHE A 428 22.22 2.79 19.00
CA PHE A 428 21.84 1.77 18.00
C PHE A 428 21.02 0.64 18.63
N PRO A 429 19.82 0.91 19.10
CA PRO A 429 19.06 -0.04 19.89
C PRO A 429 18.75 -1.29 19.07
N PHE A 430 18.85 -2.44 19.71
CA PHE A 430 18.38 -3.70 19.14
C PHE A 430 16.85 -3.72 19.17
N MET A 431 16.26 -3.91 18.00
CA MET A 431 14.81 -4.01 17.81
C MET A 431 14.45 -5.45 17.52
N ALA A 432 13.41 -5.96 18.19
CA ALA A 432 12.88 -7.29 17.90
C ALA A 432 11.40 -7.39 18.26
N TYR A 433 10.60 -7.93 17.34
CA TYR A 433 9.15 -8.08 17.48
C TYR A 433 8.69 -9.45 17.03
N GLY A 434 7.83 -10.09 17.81
CA GLY A 434 7.18 -11.34 17.44
C GLY A 434 5.75 -11.09 16.96
N PHE A 435 5.41 -11.58 15.78
CA PHE A 435 4.07 -11.47 15.23
C PHE A 435 3.45 -12.85 15.02
N ARG A 436 2.12 -12.89 14.99
CA ARG A 436 1.37 -14.09 14.65
C ARG A 436 0.41 -13.80 13.53
N SER A 437 0.46 -14.62 12.47
CA SER A 437 -0.43 -14.52 11.33
C SER A 437 -1.86 -14.96 11.71
N VAL A 438 -2.83 -14.60 10.87
CA VAL A 438 -4.23 -15.07 10.99
C VAL A 438 -4.37 -16.60 10.96
N HIS A 439 -3.35 -17.31 10.44
CA HIS A 439 -3.27 -18.77 10.43
C HIS A 439 -2.52 -19.34 11.65
N GLY A 440 -2.16 -18.50 12.62
CA GLY A 440 -1.49 -18.91 13.85
C GLY A 440 0.03 -19.14 13.74
N LYS A 441 0.64 -18.86 12.58
CA LYS A 441 2.08 -19.00 12.36
C LYS A 441 2.83 -17.79 12.87
N ALA A 442 3.97 -18.03 13.54
CA ALA A 442 4.82 -16.97 14.07
C ALA A 442 5.85 -16.50 13.05
N ILE A 443 6.14 -15.20 13.08
CA ILE A 443 7.30 -14.59 12.45
C ILE A 443 7.93 -13.61 13.45
N VAL A 444 9.27 -13.64 13.55
CA VAL A 444 10.05 -12.75 14.41
C VAL A 444 10.89 -11.84 13.53
N ALA A 445 10.67 -10.54 13.61
CA ALA A 445 11.50 -9.53 12.96
C ALA A 445 12.56 -9.01 13.94
N TYR A 446 13.79 -8.75 13.48
CA TYR A 446 14.84 -8.15 14.29
C TYR A 446 15.82 -7.33 13.46
N TRP A 447 16.41 -6.29 14.03
CA TRP A 447 17.43 -5.43 13.40
C TRP A 447 18.14 -4.54 14.42
N LEU A 448 19.21 -3.85 13.99
CA LEU A 448 19.73 -2.70 14.72
C LEU A 448 19.12 -1.41 14.14
N ALA A 449 18.58 -0.57 15.00
CA ALA A 449 18.11 0.76 14.62
C ALA A 449 19.31 1.71 14.40
N ALA A 450 20.23 1.28 13.56
CA ALA A 450 21.42 2.03 13.18
C ALA A 450 21.12 2.94 11.98
N HIS A 451 21.87 4.04 11.87
CA HIS A 451 21.85 4.86 10.67
C HIS A 451 22.36 4.08 9.47
N SER A 452 21.63 4.18 8.37
CA SER A 452 22.07 3.70 7.07
C SER A 452 22.61 4.87 6.25
N PHE A 453 23.66 4.61 5.47
CA PHE A 453 24.30 5.61 4.62
C PHE A 453 24.38 5.11 3.17
N PRO A 454 24.44 6.01 2.17
CA PRO A 454 24.61 5.64 0.78
C PRO A 454 25.81 4.71 0.57
N GLY A 455 25.58 3.62 -0.16
CA GLY A 455 26.64 2.62 -0.43
C GLY A 455 27.18 1.92 0.82
N ASN A 456 26.52 2.01 1.95
CA ASN A 456 27.00 1.48 3.22
C ASN A 456 27.00 -0.05 3.23
N ILE A 457 28.17 -0.63 3.41
CA ILE A 457 28.33 -2.02 3.81
C ILE A 457 28.32 -2.05 5.34
N PHE A 458 27.18 -2.42 5.91
CA PHE A 458 27.08 -2.57 7.36
C PHE A 458 28.06 -3.61 7.87
N PRO A 459 28.77 -3.39 8.98
CA PRO A 459 29.72 -4.37 9.52
C PRO A 459 29.06 -5.75 9.73
N PRO A 460 29.77 -6.86 9.51
CA PRO A 460 29.25 -8.21 9.72
C PRO A 460 29.10 -8.50 11.22
N LEU A 461 28.05 -7.99 11.80
CA LEU A 461 27.66 -8.27 13.19
C LEU A 461 26.79 -9.51 13.25
N HIS A 462 26.85 -10.21 14.37
CA HIS A 462 26.06 -11.42 14.62
C HIS A 462 25.39 -11.34 15.99
N ALA A 463 24.24 -11.98 16.10
CA ALA A 463 23.49 -12.11 17.33
C ALA A 463 23.17 -13.58 17.64
N THR A 464 22.98 -13.85 18.92
CA THR A 464 22.34 -15.06 19.42
C THR A 464 20.93 -14.71 19.85
N LEU A 465 19.92 -15.41 19.34
CA LEU A 465 18.52 -15.19 19.72
C LEU A 465 17.94 -16.43 20.39
N SER A 466 17.29 -16.22 21.53
CA SER A 466 16.43 -17.22 22.17
C SER A 466 14.96 -16.82 21.96
N LEU A 467 14.20 -17.74 21.35
CA LEU A 467 12.81 -17.52 20.91
C LEU A 467 11.89 -18.51 21.62
N LYS A 468 10.96 -18.01 22.45
CA LYS A 468 9.98 -18.87 23.10
C LYS A 468 8.57 -18.58 22.61
N ASN A 469 7.69 -19.56 22.73
CA ASN A 469 6.28 -19.48 22.39
C ASN A 469 5.99 -19.21 20.89
N THR A 470 6.98 -19.38 20.02
CA THR A 470 6.82 -19.19 18.57
C THR A 470 6.13 -20.36 17.89
N GLY A 471 6.41 -21.59 18.32
CA GLY A 471 6.01 -22.82 17.64
C GLY A 471 6.82 -23.15 16.39
N ILE A 472 7.89 -22.40 16.11
CA ILE A 472 8.82 -22.63 15.00
C ILE A 472 9.57 -23.95 15.26
N LYS A 473 9.55 -24.84 14.26
CA LYS A 473 10.21 -26.17 14.33
C LYS A 473 11.43 -26.23 13.44
N ARG A 474 11.34 -25.75 12.24
CA ARG A 474 12.37 -25.70 11.22
C ARG A 474 12.59 -24.25 10.80
N PRO A 475 13.42 -23.51 11.56
CA PRO A 475 13.56 -22.09 11.32
C PRO A 475 14.26 -21.80 10.01
N VAL A 476 13.78 -20.76 9.34
CA VAL A 476 14.43 -20.11 8.21
C VAL A 476 14.71 -18.66 8.54
N LEU A 477 15.85 -18.20 8.03
CA LEU A 477 16.26 -16.81 8.08
C LEU A 477 15.85 -16.12 6.79
N ILE A 478 15.30 -14.94 6.89
CA ILE A 478 14.80 -14.14 5.78
C ILE A 478 15.47 -12.77 5.83
N ASP A 479 16.11 -12.36 4.75
CA ASP A 479 16.51 -10.97 4.54
C ASP A 479 15.32 -10.23 3.89
N VAL A 480 14.69 -9.33 4.62
CA VAL A 480 13.45 -8.67 4.15
C VAL A 480 13.70 -7.75 2.95
N VAL A 481 14.89 -7.16 2.85
CA VAL A 481 15.23 -6.26 1.73
C VAL A 481 15.41 -7.05 0.42
N SER A 482 16.22 -8.10 0.44
CA SER A 482 16.45 -8.92 -0.76
C SER A 482 15.38 -9.97 -1.00
N GLY A 483 14.65 -10.36 0.04
CA GLY A 483 13.70 -11.47 0.02
C GLY A 483 14.36 -12.86 0.11
N GLU A 484 15.69 -12.96 0.20
CA GLU A 484 16.40 -14.26 0.28
C GLU A 484 15.99 -15.03 1.54
N ILE A 485 15.79 -16.34 1.37
CA ILE A 485 15.43 -17.27 2.44
C ILE A 485 16.50 -18.37 2.53
N ALA A 486 17.01 -18.59 3.74
CA ALA A 486 17.99 -19.64 4.01
C ALA A 486 17.59 -20.46 5.25
N PRO A 487 17.72 -21.78 5.22
CA PRO A 487 17.58 -22.59 6.43
C PRO A 487 18.61 -22.20 7.48
N VAL A 488 18.20 -22.14 8.74
CA VAL A 488 19.09 -21.91 9.87
C VAL A 488 18.85 -22.98 10.95
N PRO A 489 19.86 -23.73 11.39
CA PRO A 489 19.66 -24.76 12.38
C PRO A 489 19.51 -24.17 13.79
N TRP A 490 18.70 -24.82 14.61
CA TRP A 490 18.75 -24.57 16.05
C TRP A 490 20.14 -24.88 16.61
N LYS A 491 20.56 -24.13 17.61
CA LYS A 491 21.79 -24.47 18.39
C LYS A 491 21.69 -25.90 18.87
N ALA A 492 22.79 -26.64 18.74
CA ALA A 492 22.85 -28.04 19.14
C ALA A 492 22.34 -28.27 20.58
N GLY A 493 21.37 -29.15 20.73
CA GLY A 493 20.74 -29.46 22.03
C GLY A 493 19.64 -28.50 22.48
N THR A 494 19.22 -27.55 21.63
CA THR A 494 18.12 -26.62 21.90
C THR A 494 17.07 -26.69 20.80
N THR A 495 15.90 -26.12 21.06
CA THR A 495 14.79 -25.94 20.11
C THR A 495 14.25 -24.51 20.13
N ASP A 496 15.00 -23.60 20.71
CA ASP A 496 14.59 -22.22 20.95
C ASP A 496 15.74 -21.21 20.77
N THR A 497 16.97 -21.67 20.51
CA THR A 497 18.14 -20.78 20.39
C THR A 497 18.77 -20.90 19.01
N LEU A 498 19.04 -19.76 18.39
CA LEU A 498 19.74 -19.60 17.13
C LEU A 498 21.01 -18.78 17.36
N GLU A 499 22.13 -19.22 16.78
CA GLU A 499 23.44 -18.57 16.94
C GLU A 499 23.96 -18.04 15.62
N ALA A 500 24.88 -17.08 15.70
CA ALA A 500 25.55 -16.49 14.55
C ALA A 500 24.58 -15.90 13.51
N LEU A 501 23.43 -15.43 13.94
CA LEU A 501 22.46 -14.76 13.06
C LEU A 501 23.02 -13.41 12.61
N PRO A 502 22.96 -13.07 11.30
CA PRO A 502 23.39 -11.77 10.83
C PRO A 502 22.54 -10.66 11.49
N LEU A 503 23.21 -9.65 12.01
CA LEU A 503 22.59 -8.48 12.63
C LEU A 503 22.93 -7.27 11.78
N ARG A 504 21.90 -6.63 11.21
CA ARG A 504 22.04 -5.58 10.22
C ARG A 504 21.22 -4.34 10.59
N ASP A 505 21.47 -3.25 9.85
CA ASP A 505 20.68 -2.02 9.83
C ASP A 505 19.39 -2.14 8.95
N SER A 506 19.08 -3.35 8.50
CA SER A 506 17.87 -3.74 7.78
C SER A 506 17.18 -4.90 8.50
N ILE A 507 15.90 -5.10 8.23
CA ILE A 507 15.14 -6.17 8.89
C ILE A 507 15.61 -7.53 8.42
N MET A 508 15.96 -8.36 9.42
CA MET A 508 16.05 -9.81 9.28
C MET A 508 14.82 -10.44 9.95
N ALA A 509 14.31 -11.53 9.41
CA ALA A 509 13.17 -12.22 10.01
C ALA A 509 13.43 -13.72 10.16
N ILE A 510 12.76 -14.34 11.14
CA ILE A 510 12.78 -15.77 11.40
C ILE A 510 11.36 -16.29 11.39
N ALA A 511 11.12 -17.33 10.60
CA ALA A 511 9.84 -18.02 10.54
C ALA A 511 10.05 -19.54 10.44
N ASP A 512 8.97 -20.32 10.50
CA ASP A 512 9.04 -21.74 10.15
C ASP A 512 9.11 -21.92 8.62
N GLU A 513 9.74 -22.97 8.14
CA GLU A 513 9.82 -23.27 6.70
C GLU A 513 8.44 -23.39 6.03
N ASP A 514 7.39 -23.73 6.79
CA ASP A 514 6.03 -23.82 6.30
C ASP A 514 5.24 -22.50 6.35
N TYR A 515 5.90 -21.38 6.69
CA TYR A 515 5.28 -20.05 6.75
C TYR A 515 4.70 -19.61 5.40
N PHE A 516 5.35 -20.02 4.30
CA PHE A 516 5.06 -19.60 2.92
C PHE A 516 4.06 -20.52 2.23
N ASP A 517 2.84 -20.65 2.75
CA ASP A 517 1.83 -21.59 2.25
C ASP A 517 0.70 -20.96 1.43
N TRP A 518 0.91 -19.73 0.96
CA TRP A 518 -0.07 -19.03 0.12
C TRP A 518 0.14 -19.29 -1.38
N PRO A 519 -0.94 -19.13 -2.19
CA PRO A 519 -0.87 -19.20 -3.65
C PRO A 519 0.04 -18.11 -4.24
N VAL A 520 0.76 -18.41 -5.32
CA VAL A 520 1.60 -17.43 -6.02
C VAL A 520 0.90 -17.00 -7.30
N LEU A 521 0.17 -15.90 -7.23
CA LEU A 521 -0.57 -15.35 -8.37
C LEU A 521 0.35 -14.64 -9.37
N PRO A 522 0.00 -14.62 -10.68
CA PRO A 522 0.74 -13.87 -11.68
C PRO A 522 0.73 -12.36 -11.40
N GLU A 523 1.61 -11.63 -12.08
CA GLU A 523 1.55 -10.17 -12.12
C GLU A 523 0.40 -9.70 -13.01
N ALA A 524 -0.18 -8.55 -12.66
CA ALA A 524 -1.24 -7.94 -13.45
C ALA A 524 -0.72 -7.51 -14.83
N PRO A 525 -1.47 -7.75 -15.92
CA PRO A 525 -1.21 -7.09 -17.19
C PRO A 525 -1.34 -5.57 -17.07
N SER A 526 -0.66 -4.83 -17.92
CA SER A 526 -0.72 -3.36 -17.90
C SER A 526 -0.81 -2.76 -19.28
N SER A 527 -0.95 -1.43 -19.34
CA SER A 527 -0.96 -0.67 -20.60
C SER A 527 -1.98 -1.19 -21.61
N LEU A 528 -3.15 -1.64 -21.14
CA LEU A 528 -4.22 -2.01 -22.07
C LEU A 528 -4.59 -0.80 -22.92
N GLY A 529 -4.54 -0.95 -24.22
CA GLY A 529 -4.99 0.02 -25.19
C GLY A 529 -5.93 -0.61 -26.20
N ILE A 530 -6.83 0.20 -26.79
CA ILE A 530 -7.80 -0.26 -27.79
C ILE A 530 -7.72 0.62 -29.04
N THR A 531 -7.79 -0.04 -30.19
CA THR A 531 -7.95 0.61 -31.51
C THR A 531 -9.10 -0.05 -32.25
N LEU A 532 -9.67 0.64 -33.27
CA LEU A 532 -10.64 0.04 -34.17
C LEU A 532 -9.98 -0.37 -35.47
N SER A 533 -10.21 -1.61 -35.90
CA SER A 533 -9.91 -2.08 -37.24
C SER A 533 -11.24 -2.31 -37.98
N GLY A 534 -11.68 -1.30 -38.72
CA GLY A 534 -13.06 -1.24 -39.21
C GLY A 534 -14.04 -1.08 -38.05
N LEU A 535 -14.84 -2.11 -37.77
CA LEU A 535 -15.78 -2.13 -36.62
C LEU A 535 -15.33 -3.07 -35.49
N THR A 536 -14.16 -3.68 -35.61
CA THR A 536 -13.65 -4.64 -34.66
C THR A 536 -12.70 -3.95 -33.69
N PRO A 537 -13.00 -3.93 -32.38
CA PRO A 537 -12.06 -3.51 -31.34
C PRO A 537 -10.84 -4.42 -31.33
N LYS A 538 -9.65 -3.83 -31.38
CA LYS A 538 -8.38 -4.51 -31.20
C LYS A 538 -7.73 -4.03 -29.93
N LEU A 539 -7.51 -4.96 -29.03
CA LEU A 539 -6.89 -4.76 -27.74
C LEU A 539 -5.41 -5.11 -27.82
N ALA A 540 -4.57 -4.37 -27.11
CA ALA A 540 -3.17 -4.70 -26.91
C ALA A 540 -2.76 -4.35 -25.47
N TRP A 541 -1.90 -5.16 -24.85
CA TRP A 541 -1.44 -4.97 -23.48
C TRP A 541 -0.02 -5.48 -23.28
N GLN A 542 0.57 -5.17 -22.12
CA GLN A 542 1.85 -5.73 -21.70
C GLN A 542 1.64 -6.90 -20.76
N VAL A 543 2.42 -7.96 -20.96
CA VAL A 543 2.45 -9.15 -20.11
C VAL A 543 3.67 -9.06 -19.19
N HIS A 544 3.48 -9.35 -17.89
CA HIS A 544 4.52 -9.33 -16.89
C HIS A 544 4.84 -10.72 -16.34
N GLY A 545 5.58 -10.78 -15.22
CA GLY A 545 6.09 -12.00 -14.61
C GLY A 545 5.04 -12.87 -13.89
N GLY A 546 5.53 -13.75 -13.01
CA GLY A 546 4.68 -14.63 -12.19
C GLY A 546 4.16 -15.87 -12.92
N SER A 547 4.80 -16.27 -14.04
CA SER A 547 4.50 -17.52 -14.77
C SER A 547 3.01 -17.72 -15.09
N PRO A 548 2.36 -16.82 -15.79
CA PRO A 548 0.98 -17.03 -16.21
C PRO A 548 0.85 -18.28 -17.09
N SER A 549 -0.27 -18.96 -17.01
CA SER A 549 -0.65 -20.05 -17.93
C SER A 549 -1.65 -19.60 -18.98
N SER A 550 -2.36 -18.50 -18.74
CA SER A 550 -3.35 -17.93 -19.65
C SER A 550 -3.59 -16.45 -19.36
N MET A 551 -4.12 -15.76 -20.40
CA MET A 551 -4.66 -14.40 -20.31
C MET A 551 -6.17 -14.46 -20.46
N ILE A 552 -6.90 -13.67 -19.67
CA ILE A 552 -8.36 -13.62 -19.68
C ILE A 552 -8.79 -12.22 -20.07
N VAL A 553 -9.63 -12.11 -21.08
CA VAL A 553 -10.19 -10.83 -21.54
C VAL A 553 -11.64 -10.73 -21.09
N GLU A 554 -11.97 -9.65 -20.44
CA GLU A 554 -13.34 -9.32 -20.03
C GLU A 554 -13.86 -8.09 -20.74
N ARG A 555 -15.16 -8.08 -21.01
CA ARG A 555 -15.89 -6.99 -21.67
C ARG A 555 -17.12 -6.63 -20.87
N ARG A 556 -17.47 -5.34 -20.88
CA ARG A 556 -18.69 -4.79 -20.27
C ARG A 556 -19.39 -3.85 -21.26
N LEU A 557 -20.72 -3.87 -21.27
CA LEU A 557 -21.52 -2.87 -21.97
C LEU A 557 -21.66 -1.61 -21.11
N GLU A 558 -21.45 -0.46 -21.74
CA GLU A 558 -21.54 0.86 -21.12
C GLU A 558 -22.83 1.62 -21.53
N ASP A 559 -23.90 0.90 -21.85
CA ASP A 559 -25.16 1.49 -22.30
C ASP A 559 -26.01 1.94 -21.10
N GLY A 560 -26.10 3.24 -20.86
CA GLY A 560 -26.98 3.86 -19.87
C GLY A 560 -26.31 4.24 -18.55
N ALA A 561 -27.12 4.61 -17.56
CA ALA A 561 -26.66 5.06 -16.24
C ALA A 561 -26.18 3.93 -15.31
N ALA A 562 -26.42 2.66 -15.66
CA ALA A 562 -25.92 1.51 -14.95
C ALA A 562 -24.93 0.74 -15.84
N HIS A 563 -23.72 0.57 -15.35
CA HIS A 563 -22.74 -0.28 -16.00
C HIS A 563 -23.23 -1.75 -16.01
N GLY A 564 -23.05 -2.43 -17.15
CA GLY A 564 -23.29 -3.87 -17.25
C GLY A 564 -22.31 -4.66 -16.37
N SER A 565 -22.58 -5.95 -16.17
CA SER A 565 -21.61 -6.85 -15.54
C SER A 565 -20.47 -7.18 -16.50
N TRP A 566 -19.29 -7.44 -15.95
CA TRP A 566 -18.15 -7.94 -16.70
C TRP A 566 -18.42 -9.37 -17.20
N GLU A 567 -18.15 -9.60 -18.49
CA GLU A 567 -18.30 -10.88 -19.19
C GLU A 567 -16.93 -11.35 -19.68
N ARG A 568 -16.55 -12.59 -19.36
CA ARG A 568 -15.36 -13.22 -19.93
C ARG A 568 -15.62 -13.58 -21.38
N ILE A 569 -14.92 -12.91 -22.30
CA ILE A 569 -15.10 -13.10 -23.75
C ILE A 569 -13.99 -13.93 -24.38
N ALA A 570 -12.82 -14.04 -23.74
CA ALA A 570 -11.73 -14.87 -24.23
C ALA A 570 -10.83 -15.39 -23.10
N LYS A 571 -10.29 -16.59 -23.31
CA LYS A 571 -9.16 -17.16 -22.59
C LYS A 571 -8.08 -17.50 -23.61
N LEU A 572 -6.94 -16.86 -23.50
CA LEU A 572 -5.84 -16.91 -24.46
C LEU A 572 -4.62 -17.62 -23.84
N ASN A 573 -3.61 -17.93 -24.65
CA ASN A 573 -2.36 -18.47 -24.13
C ASN A 573 -1.59 -17.45 -23.28
N ALA A 574 -0.63 -17.92 -22.48
CA ALA A 574 0.13 -17.11 -21.52
C ALA A 574 0.88 -15.92 -22.13
N SER A 575 1.33 -16.03 -23.37
CA SER A 575 2.11 -14.99 -24.06
C SER A 575 1.26 -14.06 -24.93
N ALA A 576 -0.07 -14.20 -24.88
CA ALA A 576 -0.95 -13.33 -25.66
C ALA A 576 -0.88 -11.89 -25.15
N ALA A 577 -0.53 -10.98 -26.03
CA ALA A 577 -0.45 -9.55 -25.78
C ALA A 577 -1.46 -8.75 -26.62
N GLU A 578 -2.36 -9.43 -27.33
CA GLU A 578 -3.38 -8.81 -28.17
C GLU A 578 -4.63 -9.69 -28.29
N TYR A 579 -5.77 -9.06 -28.58
CA TYR A 579 -7.03 -9.73 -28.87
C TYR A 579 -7.91 -8.86 -29.78
N ALA A 580 -8.66 -9.48 -30.67
CA ALA A 580 -9.64 -8.81 -31.52
C ALA A 580 -11.06 -9.29 -31.19
N ASP A 581 -11.92 -8.40 -30.72
CA ASP A 581 -13.31 -8.74 -30.40
C ASP A 581 -14.20 -8.66 -31.66
N SER A 582 -14.27 -9.76 -32.38
CA SER A 582 -15.13 -9.89 -33.55
C SER A 582 -16.62 -9.99 -33.23
N ALA A 583 -16.99 -10.18 -31.96
CA ALA A 583 -18.37 -10.26 -31.50
C ALA A 583 -18.97 -8.89 -31.15
N ALA A 584 -18.17 -7.84 -31.09
CA ALA A 584 -18.63 -6.48 -30.87
C ALA A 584 -19.60 -6.03 -31.99
N LYS A 585 -20.67 -5.34 -31.63
CA LYS A 585 -21.72 -4.92 -32.55
C LYS A 585 -21.68 -3.41 -32.78
N LYS A 586 -22.14 -3.00 -33.96
CA LYS A 586 -22.30 -1.60 -34.32
C LYS A 586 -23.13 -0.83 -33.28
N GLY A 587 -22.68 0.36 -32.94
CA GLY A 587 -23.37 1.26 -32.01
C GLY A 587 -23.20 0.92 -30.54
N GLN A 588 -22.44 -0.13 -30.18
CA GLN A 588 -22.15 -0.45 -28.79
C GLN A 588 -21.08 0.48 -28.21
N HIS A 589 -21.26 0.83 -26.95
CA HIS A 589 -20.22 1.39 -26.09
C HIS A 589 -19.71 0.27 -25.19
N LEU A 590 -18.42 0.00 -25.22
CA LEU A 590 -17.80 -1.17 -24.60
C LEU A 590 -16.62 -0.77 -23.73
N ALA A 591 -16.49 -1.42 -22.59
CA ALA A 591 -15.30 -1.37 -21.77
C ALA A 591 -14.62 -2.76 -21.76
N TYR A 592 -13.30 -2.77 -21.62
CA TYR A 592 -12.48 -3.97 -21.57
C TYR A 592 -11.45 -3.91 -20.47
N ARG A 593 -11.11 -5.07 -19.92
CA ARG A 593 -9.99 -5.29 -19.01
C ARG A 593 -9.39 -6.67 -19.21
N VAL A 594 -8.18 -6.89 -18.74
CA VAL A 594 -7.45 -8.15 -18.90
C VAL A 594 -6.84 -8.56 -17.57
N CYS A 595 -6.84 -9.86 -17.26
CA CYS A 595 -6.04 -10.40 -16.17
C CYS A 595 -5.24 -11.62 -16.65
N ALA A 596 -4.18 -11.95 -15.92
CA ALA A 596 -3.39 -13.15 -16.09
C ALA A 596 -3.87 -14.22 -15.12
N ALA A 597 -3.73 -15.51 -15.49
CA ALA A 597 -4.08 -16.62 -14.59
C ALA A 597 -3.05 -17.73 -14.65
N ASN A 598 -2.86 -18.43 -13.54
CA ASN A 598 -2.08 -19.66 -13.43
C ASN A 598 -2.87 -20.73 -12.64
N ALA A 599 -2.20 -21.81 -12.19
CA ALA A 599 -2.84 -22.87 -11.40
C ALA A 599 -3.30 -22.39 -10.02
N ASP A 600 -2.64 -21.36 -9.47
CA ASP A 600 -2.89 -20.81 -8.15
C ASP A 600 -4.02 -19.76 -8.13
N GLY A 601 -4.37 -19.18 -9.30
CA GLY A 601 -5.46 -18.23 -9.41
C GLY A 601 -5.24 -17.14 -10.46
N GLU A 602 -5.96 -16.04 -10.30
CA GLU A 602 -5.98 -14.90 -11.21
C GLU A 602 -5.25 -13.70 -10.60
N SER A 603 -4.55 -12.94 -11.45
CA SER A 603 -3.92 -11.67 -11.08
C SER A 603 -4.96 -10.57 -10.82
N ALA A 604 -4.51 -9.40 -10.39
CA ALA A 604 -5.27 -8.18 -10.55
C ALA A 604 -5.55 -7.88 -12.03
N TYR A 605 -6.53 -7.02 -12.29
CA TYR A 605 -6.89 -6.58 -13.65
C TYR A 605 -5.97 -5.44 -14.11
N SER A 606 -5.81 -5.34 -15.44
CA SER A 606 -5.24 -4.17 -16.11
C SER A 606 -6.09 -2.92 -15.87
N ASN A 607 -5.62 -1.77 -16.38
CA ASN A 607 -6.50 -0.61 -16.55
C ASN A 607 -7.72 -0.98 -17.40
N VAL A 608 -8.82 -0.23 -17.20
CA VAL A 608 -10.04 -0.33 -18.02
C VAL A 608 -9.91 0.59 -19.23
N GLU A 609 -10.22 0.08 -20.40
CA GLU A 609 -10.29 0.84 -21.64
C GLU A 609 -11.67 0.83 -22.26
N ARG A 610 -12.09 1.97 -22.82
CA ARG A 610 -13.39 2.16 -23.42
C ARG A 610 -13.32 2.46 -24.90
N ILE A 611 -14.30 1.98 -25.63
CA ILE A 611 -14.44 2.26 -27.07
C ILE A 611 -15.90 2.30 -27.49
N SER A 612 -16.21 3.22 -28.39
CA SER A 612 -17.51 3.26 -29.07
C SER A 612 -17.37 2.66 -30.47
N VAL A 613 -18.11 1.59 -30.74
CA VAL A 613 -18.15 0.97 -32.08
C VAL A 613 -19.09 1.79 -32.96
N PRO A 614 -18.62 2.39 -34.08
CA PRO A 614 -19.47 3.24 -34.89
C PRO A 614 -20.75 2.55 -35.38
N ALA A 615 -21.86 3.27 -35.36
CA ALA A 615 -23.14 2.77 -35.90
C ALA A 615 -23.11 2.60 -37.42
N LYS A 616 -22.25 3.40 -38.10
CA LYS A 616 -21.98 3.31 -39.53
C LYS A 616 -20.48 3.13 -39.76
N PRO A 617 -20.04 2.33 -40.76
CA PRO A 617 -18.64 2.15 -41.05
C PRO A 617 -17.99 3.44 -41.57
#